data_6d3c16e5b2887e163ecb54054dd4677a
#
_entry.id   6d3c16e5b2887e163ecb54054dd4677a
#
_cell.length_a   1.000
_cell.length_b   1.000
_cell.length_c   1.000
_cell.angle_alpha   90.00
_cell.angle_beta   90.00
_cell.angle_gamma   90.00
#
_symmetry.space_group_name_H-M   'P 1'
#
loop_
_entity.id
_entity.type
_entity.pdbx_description
1 polymer ?
#
loop_
_entity_poly.entity_id
_entity_poly.type
_entity_poly.pdbx_seq_one_letter_code
_entity_poly.pdbx_strand_id
1 'polypeptide(L)'
;MNILFIIGNGFDLRLGFPTGYPDFLNHYKKQNPKHNIEVKTSKEEFFKFIGLVENEEWKDLEVSLGNFTSHLTDKARFLEFYRDINLSLVDYLSNIEEEANSTFTSEQSEHLKQSLLTPYNYLNNREKELFKSRIERINLEASIISLNYTSFLETLCKGHIEIGKYYDIPDSPRVFRLNQIKHIHGRLTEKSILLGVDNEEQISNEDFRLDEDILDVMIKPRGNENIGSLIDRECQDLMKEADVIYIFGSSLGETDKTWWTAIKERFSNSQVIILYFVHNKNAISTLSTEMSFKRSARQQLIRALGLEGNEADYRDRIFIALNTAMFPEEKK
;
A
#
# COMPACT_ATOMS: atom_id res chain seq x y z
N MET A 1 14.12 -13.17 -14.20
CA MET A 1 13.17 -12.04 -14.35
C MET A 1 12.75 -11.60 -12.97
N ASN A 2 13.00 -10.35 -12.66
CA ASN A 2 12.69 -9.78 -11.37
C ASN A 2 11.23 -9.28 -11.36
N ILE A 3 10.43 -9.86 -10.49
CA ILE A 3 9.04 -9.49 -10.27
C ILE A 3 8.93 -8.76 -8.94
N LEU A 4 8.31 -7.60 -8.96
CA LEU A 4 8.00 -6.83 -7.76
C LEU A 4 6.49 -6.79 -7.56
N PHE A 5 6.03 -7.26 -6.40
CA PHE A 5 4.67 -7.03 -5.93
C PHE A 5 4.67 -5.85 -4.95
N ILE A 6 3.80 -4.88 -5.18
CA ILE A 6 3.50 -3.79 -4.27
C ILE A 6 2.09 -4.03 -3.74
N ILE A 7 1.98 -4.29 -2.45
CA ILE A 7 0.72 -4.70 -1.81
C ILE A 7 0.34 -3.67 -0.77
N GLY A 8 -0.79 -3.00 -0.99
CA GLY A 8 -1.36 -2.02 -0.05
C GLY A 8 -2.58 -2.56 0.70
N ASN A 9 -3.18 -1.71 1.52
CA ASN A 9 -4.24 -2.06 2.49
C ASN A 9 -5.49 -2.70 1.87
N GLY A 10 -5.71 -2.54 0.58
CA GLY A 10 -6.77 -3.28 -0.13
C GLY A 10 -6.63 -4.79 -0.04
N PHE A 11 -5.44 -5.32 0.28
CA PHE A 11 -5.22 -6.73 0.56
C PHE A 11 -5.91 -7.15 1.87
N ASP A 12 -5.70 -6.42 2.94
CA ASP A 12 -6.29 -6.68 4.26
C ASP A 12 -7.82 -6.51 4.22
N LEU A 13 -8.29 -5.44 3.55
CA LEU A 13 -9.71 -5.18 3.34
C LEU A 13 -10.40 -6.30 2.52
N ARG A 14 -9.69 -6.90 1.57
CA ARG A 14 -10.20 -8.04 0.79
C ARG A 14 -10.34 -9.30 1.64
N LEU A 15 -9.48 -9.50 2.61
CA LEU A 15 -9.57 -10.57 3.60
C LEU A 15 -10.72 -10.36 4.61
N GLY A 16 -11.40 -9.20 4.57
CA GLY A 16 -12.51 -8.85 5.43
C GLY A 16 -12.11 -8.10 6.71
N PHE A 17 -10.86 -7.73 6.88
CA PHE A 17 -10.39 -7.03 8.08
C PHE A 17 -10.56 -5.51 7.94
N PRO A 18 -11.12 -4.84 8.98
CA PRO A 18 -11.39 -3.40 8.95
C PRO A 18 -10.11 -2.59 9.26
N THR A 19 -9.07 -2.73 8.44
CA THR A 19 -7.78 -2.06 8.62
C THR A 19 -7.70 -0.69 7.92
N GLY A 20 -8.81 -0.22 7.36
CA GLY A 20 -8.89 1.09 6.69
C GLY A 20 -8.85 2.26 7.67
N TYR A 21 -8.29 3.39 7.25
CA TYR A 21 -8.30 4.62 8.05
C TYR A 21 -9.71 5.09 8.46
N PRO A 22 -10.77 4.96 7.64
CA PRO A 22 -12.13 5.26 8.08
C PRO A 22 -12.60 4.40 9.25
N ASP A 23 -12.27 3.10 9.25
CA ASP A 23 -12.63 2.18 10.34
C ASP A 23 -11.88 2.54 11.62
N PHE A 24 -10.57 2.78 11.50
CA PHE A 24 -9.75 3.26 12.59
C PHE A 24 -10.27 4.58 13.17
N LEU A 25 -10.54 5.59 12.33
CA LEU A 25 -11.03 6.90 12.80
C LEU A 25 -12.38 6.79 13.51
N ASN A 26 -13.28 5.91 13.04
CA ASN A 26 -14.54 5.63 13.72
C ASN A 26 -14.32 4.97 15.09
N HIS A 27 -13.33 4.10 15.20
CA HIS A 27 -12.91 3.51 16.48
C HIS A 27 -12.26 4.55 17.38
N TYR A 28 -11.26 5.28 16.89
CA TYR A 28 -10.54 6.31 17.63
C TYR A 28 -11.47 7.41 18.16
N LYS A 29 -12.45 7.84 17.38
CA LYS A 29 -13.45 8.83 17.79
C LYS A 29 -14.20 8.44 19.07
N LYS A 30 -14.48 7.15 19.26
CA LYS A 30 -15.22 6.60 20.40
C LYS A 30 -14.37 6.40 21.64
N GLN A 31 -13.03 6.35 21.48
CA GLN A 31 -12.13 6.19 22.62
C GLN A 31 -12.03 7.50 23.43
N ASN A 32 -11.99 7.39 24.75
CA ASN A 32 -11.61 8.52 25.61
C ASN A 32 -10.08 8.49 25.78
N PRO A 33 -9.39 9.65 25.52
CA PRO A 33 -7.96 9.72 25.81
C PRO A 33 -7.71 9.40 27.29
N LYS A 34 -6.78 8.49 27.53
CA LYS A 34 -6.41 8.11 28.90
C LYS A 34 -5.64 9.27 29.54
N HIS A 35 -6.32 10.19 30.25
CA HIS A 35 -5.72 11.11 31.23
C HIS A 35 -5.17 12.46 30.78
N ASN A 36 -5.24 12.91 29.52
CA ASN A 36 -4.79 14.26 29.15
C ASN A 36 -5.92 15.08 28.52
N ILE A 37 -6.30 16.19 29.20
CA ILE A 37 -7.36 17.12 28.73
C ILE A 37 -6.93 17.81 27.41
N GLU A 38 -5.63 18.11 27.26
CA GLU A 38 -5.11 18.75 26.04
C GLU A 38 -5.21 17.84 24.82
N VAL A 39 -4.87 16.56 24.99
CA VAL A 39 -5.04 15.55 23.92
C VAL A 39 -6.52 15.40 23.55
N LYS A 40 -7.42 15.39 24.53
CA LYS A 40 -8.87 15.34 24.28
C LYS A 40 -9.32 16.53 23.43
N THR A 41 -8.88 17.74 23.79
CA THR A 41 -9.23 18.96 23.04
C THR A 41 -8.68 18.93 21.63
N SER A 42 -7.42 18.55 21.44
CA SER A 42 -6.76 18.42 20.12
C SER A 42 -7.45 17.39 19.25
N LYS A 43 -7.88 16.27 19.83
CA LYS A 43 -8.67 15.24 19.14
C LYS A 43 -10.04 15.77 18.70
N GLU A 44 -10.75 16.53 19.54
CA GLU A 44 -12.04 17.14 19.17
C GLU A 44 -11.85 18.18 18.06
N GLU A 45 -10.77 18.97 18.10
CA GLU A 45 -10.38 19.91 17.05
C GLU A 45 -10.09 19.18 15.72
N PHE A 46 -9.34 18.08 15.78
CA PHE A 46 -9.05 17.25 14.59
C PHE A 46 -10.33 16.70 13.95
N PHE A 47 -11.25 16.13 14.74
CA PHE A 47 -12.52 15.62 14.18
C PHE A 47 -13.44 16.74 13.65
N LYS A 48 -13.38 17.94 14.20
CA LYS A 48 -14.06 19.12 13.61
C LYS A 48 -13.41 19.49 12.28
N PHE A 49 -12.08 19.53 12.23
CA PHE A 49 -11.32 19.85 11.03
C PHE A 49 -11.64 18.90 9.88
N ILE A 50 -11.52 17.60 10.07
CA ILE A 50 -11.84 16.61 9.03
C ILE A 50 -13.32 16.57 8.65
N GLY A 51 -14.22 16.97 9.56
CA GLY A 51 -15.66 17.09 9.29
C GLY A 51 -16.03 18.34 8.48
N LEU A 52 -15.16 19.35 8.40
CA LEU A 52 -15.35 20.56 7.58
C LEU A 52 -14.83 20.38 6.15
N VAL A 53 -13.91 19.45 5.95
CA VAL A 53 -13.39 19.09 4.63
C VAL A 53 -14.40 18.14 4.00
N GLU A 54 -15.36 18.66 3.24
CA GLU A 54 -16.49 17.91 2.63
C GLU A 54 -16.09 16.91 1.54
N ASN A 55 -14.81 16.70 1.29
CA ASN A 55 -14.30 15.88 0.21
C ASN A 55 -13.67 14.55 0.68
N GLU A 56 -13.48 13.65 -0.26
CA GLU A 56 -12.92 12.30 -0.09
C GLU A 56 -11.53 12.25 0.61
N GLU A 57 -10.91 13.41 0.85
CA GLU A 57 -9.57 13.56 1.47
C GLU A 57 -9.48 13.06 2.92
N TRP A 58 -10.59 13.08 3.69
CA TRP A 58 -10.58 12.50 5.04
C TRP A 58 -10.38 10.98 5.09
N LYS A 59 -10.45 10.33 3.93
CA LYS A 59 -10.14 8.90 3.77
C LYS A 59 -8.64 8.62 3.88
N ASP A 60 -7.80 9.65 3.71
CA ASP A 60 -6.36 9.59 3.90
C ASP A 60 -5.98 10.31 5.21
N LEU A 61 -5.75 9.50 6.25
CA LEU A 61 -5.38 10.00 7.58
C LEU A 61 -4.05 10.78 7.53
N GLU A 62 -3.11 10.33 6.71
CA GLU A 62 -1.76 10.92 6.64
C GLU A 62 -1.82 12.32 6.05
N VAL A 63 -2.54 12.51 4.94
CA VAL A 63 -2.80 13.85 4.37
C VAL A 63 -3.54 14.73 5.36
N SER A 64 -4.54 14.19 6.05
CA SER A 64 -5.32 14.93 7.04
C SER A 64 -4.46 15.41 8.21
N LEU A 65 -3.49 14.61 8.68
CA LEU A 65 -2.55 14.99 9.72
C LEU A 65 -1.62 16.11 9.25
N GLY A 66 -1.07 16.01 8.05
CA GLY A 66 -0.25 17.07 7.45
C GLY A 66 -0.98 18.39 7.34
N ASN A 67 -2.24 18.37 6.89
CA ASN A 67 -3.09 19.57 6.78
C ASN A 67 -3.51 20.12 8.12
N PHE A 68 -3.74 19.27 9.13
CA PHE A 68 -4.16 19.70 10.47
C PHE A 68 -3.09 20.52 11.20
N THR A 69 -1.83 20.42 10.82
CA THR A 69 -0.75 21.26 11.37
C THR A 69 -1.01 22.76 11.23
N SER A 70 -1.80 23.21 10.23
CA SER A 70 -2.20 24.59 10.07
C SER A 70 -3.23 25.07 11.13
N HIS A 71 -3.92 24.13 11.79
CA HIS A 71 -4.96 24.42 12.80
C HIS A 71 -4.42 24.25 14.23
N LEU A 72 -3.58 23.25 14.47
CA LEU A 72 -2.95 23.01 15.76
C LEU A 72 -1.49 23.45 15.70
N THR A 73 -1.25 24.75 15.92
CA THR A 73 0.06 25.40 15.73
C THR A 73 0.98 25.32 16.96
N ASP A 74 0.47 24.88 18.12
CA ASP A 74 1.30 24.61 19.30
C ASP A 74 2.02 23.26 19.12
N LYS A 75 3.34 23.30 19.00
CA LYS A 75 4.19 22.14 18.77
C LYS A 75 4.00 21.04 19.83
N ALA A 76 4.00 21.40 21.11
CA ALA A 76 3.93 20.41 22.19
C ALA A 76 2.58 19.69 22.16
N ARG A 77 1.49 20.42 21.98
CA ARG A 77 0.13 19.86 21.82
C ARG A 77 0.02 18.98 20.57
N PHE A 78 0.63 19.41 19.47
CA PHE A 78 0.61 18.61 18.23
C PHE A 78 1.35 17.29 18.42
N LEU A 79 2.54 17.30 18.98
CA LEU A 79 3.33 16.08 19.23
C LEU A 79 2.65 15.11 20.19
N GLU A 80 1.98 15.63 21.23
CA GLU A 80 1.19 14.79 22.14
C GLU A 80 -0.02 14.16 21.44
N PHE A 81 -0.75 14.95 20.65
CA PHE A 81 -1.86 14.45 19.85
C PHE A 81 -1.40 13.42 18.82
N TYR A 82 -0.33 13.71 18.09
CA TYR A 82 0.24 12.78 17.12
C TYR A 82 0.65 11.44 17.75
N ARG A 83 1.27 11.51 18.93
CA ARG A 83 1.62 10.30 19.69
C ARG A 83 0.39 9.50 20.09
N ASP A 84 -0.67 10.16 20.56
CA ASP A 84 -1.91 9.48 20.98
C ASP A 84 -2.59 8.77 19.80
N ILE A 85 -2.71 9.44 18.65
CA ILE A 85 -3.34 8.83 17.46
C ILE A 85 -2.49 7.69 16.90
N ASN A 86 -1.15 7.81 16.90
CA ASN A 86 -0.24 6.76 16.44
C ASN A 86 -0.33 5.52 17.33
N LEU A 87 -0.23 5.68 18.66
CA LEU A 87 -0.38 4.58 19.61
C LEU A 87 -1.76 3.93 19.51
N SER A 88 -2.82 4.73 19.33
CA SER A 88 -4.17 4.22 19.15
C SER A 88 -4.31 3.40 17.86
N LEU A 89 -3.62 3.79 16.79
CA LEU A 89 -3.58 3.03 15.53
C LEU A 89 -2.86 1.70 15.73
N VAL A 90 -1.71 1.70 16.40
CA VAL A 90 -0.97 0.48 16.74
C VAL A 90 -1.85 -0.48 17.55
N ASP A 91 -2.48 -0.01 18.62
CA ASP A 91 -3.36 -0.83 19.47
C ASP A 91 -4.55 -1.39 18.67
N TYR A 92 -5.18 -0.55 17.84
CA TYR A 92 -6.30 -0.95 16.99
C TYR A 92 -5.93 -2.06 16.02
N LEU A 93 -4.86 -1.87 15.26
CA LEU A 93 -4.41 -2.84 14.26
C LEU A 93 -3.85 -4.12 14.91
N SER A 94 -3.19 -4.01 16.07
CA SER A 94 -2.69 -5.18 16.82
C SER A 94 -3.83 -6.09 17.27
N ASN A 95 -4.92 -5.51 17.76
CA ASN A 95 -6.11 -6.30 18.16
C ASN A 95 -6.71 -7.03 16.95
N ILE A 96 -6.79 -6.37 15.79
CA ILE A 96 -7.27 -7.00 14.55
C ILE A 96 -6.33 -8.13 14.12
N GLU A 97 -5.02 -7.92 14.20
CA GLU A 97 -4.02 -8.93 13.80
C GLU A 97 -4.06 -10.15 14.73
N GLU A 98 -4.22 -9.97 16.04
CA GLU A 98 -4.36 -11.07 17.00
C GLU A 98 -5.60 -11.90 16.71
N GLU A 99 -6.75 -11.26 16.47
CA GLU A 99 -7.99 -11.93 16.11
C GLU A 99 -7.86 -12.68 14.78
N ALA A 100 -7.24 -12.07 13.78
CA ALA A 100 -7.09 -12.60 12.43
C ALA A 100 -6.20 -13.85 12.37
N ASN A 101 -5.14 -13.92 13.15
CA ASN A 101 -4.15 -15.00 13.09
C ASN A 101 -4.73 -16.40 13.28
N SER A 102 -5.86 -16.53 13.97
CA SER A 102 -6.57 -17.80 14.19
C SER A 102 -7.61 -18.12 13.10
N THR A 103 -7.90 -17.20 12.19
CA THR A 103 -9.00 -17.33 11.22
C THR A 103 -8.56 -17.74 9.83
N PHE A 104 -7.27 -17.57 9.48
CA PHE A 104 -6.76 -17.93 8.16
C PHE A 104 -6.82 -19.42 7.88
N THR A 105 -7.22 -19.76 6.67
CA THR A 105 -7.37 -21.15 6.23
C THR A 105 -6.26 -21.57 5.27
N SER A 106 -5.98 -22.87 5.21
CA SER A 106 -5.04 -23.44 4.24
C SER A 106 -5.46 -23.16 2.79
N GLU A 107 -6.76 -23.05 2.53
CA GLU A 107 -7.30 -22.71 1.21
C GLU A 107 -6.94 -21.27 0.82
N GLN A 108 -7.03 -20.31 1.75
CA GLN A 108 -6.61 -18.93 1.52
C GLN A 108 -5.10 -18.84 1.28
N SER A 109 -4.31 -19.59 2.02
CA SER A 109 -2.85 -19.66 1.85
C SER A 109 -2.46 -20.26 0.50
N GLU A 110 -3.10 -21.35 0.07
CA GLU A 110 -2.88 -21.93 -1.25
C GLU A 110 -3.32 -20.97 -2.37
N HIS A 111 -4.45 -20.26 -2.19
CA HIS A 111 -4.89 -19.24 -3.14
C HIS A 111 -3.88 -18.09 -3.26
N LEU A 112 -3.31 -17.61 -2.14
CA LEU A 112 -2.23 -16.62 -2.17
C LEU A 112 -1.04 -17.14 -2.98
N LYS A 113 -0.59 -18.38 -2.70
CA LYS A 113 0.49 -19.01 -3.42
C LYS A 113 0.22 -19.06 -4.92
N GLN A 114 -0.94 -19.52 -5.35
CA GLN A 114 -1.31 -19.58 -6.76
C GLN A 114 -1.36 -18.18 -7.40
N SER A 115 -1.82 -17.17 -6.66
CA SER A 115 -1.84 -15.79 -7.10
C SER A 115 -0.43 -15.23 -7.36
N LEU A 116 0.53 -15.61 -6.53
CA LEU A 116 1.93 -15.19 -6.70
C LEU A 116 2.64 -15.96 -7.83
N LEU A 117 2.35 -17.26 -7.99
CA LEU A 117 2.97 -18.07 -9.04
C LEU A 117 2.49 -17.70 -10.45
N THR A 118 1.19 -17.37 -10.58
CA THR A 118 0.56 -17.19 -11.89
C THR A 118 -0.29 -15.91 -11.96
N PRO A 119 0.25 -14.74 -11.60
CA PRO A 119 -0.54 -13.50 -11.52
C PRO A 119 -1.13 -13.06 -12.86
N TYR A 120 -0.55 -13.48 -13.97
CA TYR A 120 -1.06 -13.24 -15.32
C TYR A 120 -2.37 -14.00 -15.63
N ASN A 121 -2.75 -14.99 -14.84
CA ASN A 121 -4.02 -15.70 -15.02
C ASN A 121 -5.25 -14.81 -14.77
N TYR A 122 -5.07 -13.68 -14.11
CA TYR A 122 -6.11 -12.71 -13.79
C TYR A 122 -6.27 -11.61 -14.85
N LEU A 123 -5.49 -11.66 -15.93
CA LEU A 123 -5.62 -10.82 -17.11
C LEU A 123 -6.63 -11.41 -18.10
N ASN A 124 -7.16 -10.61 -19.02
CA ASN A 124 -7.93 -11.13 -20.14
C ASN A 124 -7.04 -11.95 -21.10
N ASN A 125 -7.63 -12.77 -21.94
CA ASN A 125 -6.89 -13.71 -22.79
C ASN A 125 -5.82 -13.03 -23.66
N ARG A 126 -6.14 -11.88 -24.26
CA ARG A 126 -5.18 -11.12 -25.09
C ARG A 126 -4.00 -10.60 -24.27
N GLU A 127 -4.28 -9.98 -23.13
CA GLU A 127 -3.27 -9.44 -22.24
C GLU A 127 -2.40 -10.57 -21.66
N LYS A 128 -3.01 -11.70 -21.32
CA LYS A 128 -2.33 -12.90 -20.85
C LYS A 128 -1.34 -13.45 -21.88
N GLU A 129 -1.72 -13.56 -23.13
CA GLU A 129 -0.85 -14.04 -24.20
C GLU A 129 0.31 -13.03 -24.46
N LEU A 130 0.01 -11.73 -24.52
CA LEU A 130 1.06 -10.72 -24.61
C LEU A 130 2.05 -10.77 -23.46
N PHE A 131 1.58 -10.96 -22.25
CA PHE A 131 2.42 -11.08 -21.08
C PHE A 131 3.26 -12.35 -21.14
N LYS A 132 2.66 -13.52 -21.40
CA LYS A 132 3.34 -14.80 -21.50
C LYS A 132 4.47 -14.79 -22.52
N SER A 133 4.26 -14.20 -23.71
CA SER A 133 5.26 -14.15 -24.76
C SER A 133 6.56 -13.45 -24.32
N ARG A 134 6.48 -12.55 -23.34
CA ARG A 134 7.63 -11.81 -22.79
C ARG A 134 8.37 -12.55 -21.69
N ILE A 135 7.70 -13.49 -20.99
CA ILE A 135 8.25 -14.18 -19.82
C ILE A 135 8.56 -15.67 -20.06
N GLU A 136 8.25 -16.23 -21.23
CA GLU A 136 8.17 -17.67 -21.49
C GLU A 136 9.43 -18.50 -21.18
N ARG A 137 10.60 -17.90 -21.09
CA ARG A 137 11.89 -18.64 -21.03
C ARG A 137 12.72 -18.37 -19.78
N ILE A 138 12.18 -17.65 -18.78
CA ILE A 138 12.99 -17.14 -17.66
C ILE A 138 12.34 -17.53 -16.34
N ASN A 139 13.12 -18.03 -15.39
CA ASN A 139 12.68 -18.23 -14.01
C ASN A 139 12.25 -16.91 -13.38
N LEU A 140 11.28 -16.97 -12.46
CA LEU A 140 10.68 -15.80 -11.82
C LEU A 140 11.26 -15.64 -10.42
N GLU A 141 11.92 -14.52 -10.20
CA GLU A 141 12.47 -14.11 -8.91
C GLU A 141 11.59 -12.95 -8.38
N ALA A 142 10.82 -13.23 -7.35
CA ALA A 142 9.83 -12.30 -6.83
C ALA A 142 10.29 -11.68 -5.52
N SER A 143 9.98 -10.40 -5.35
CA SER A 143 10.04 -9.69 -4.07
C SER A 143 8.71 -8.97 -3.82
N ILE A 144 8.37 -8.77 -2.55
CA ILE A 144 7.15 -8.08 -2.16
C ILE A 144 7.53 -6.85 -1.34
N ILE A 145 6.96 -5.69 -1.69
CA ILE A 145 6.93 -4.50 -0.85
C ILE A 145 5.50 -4.37 -0.33
N SER A 146 5.35 -4.47 0.98
CA SER A 146 4.10 -4.23 1.68
C SER A 146 4.03 -2.79 2.17
N LEU A 147 2.92 -2.11 1.87
CA LEU A 147 2.57 -0.81 2.43
C LEU A 147 1.73 -0.97 3.70
N ASN A 148 1.40 -2.22 4.08
CA ASN A 148 0.58 -2.53 5.25
C ASN A 148 1.45 -2.66 6.50
N TYR A 149 0.90 -2.30 7.65
CA TYR A 149 1.53 -2.51 8.95
C TYR A 149 1.36 -3.93 9.49
N THR A 150 0.35 -4.65 9.00
CA THR A 150 -0.03 -6.02 9.42
C THR A 150 0.88 -7.07 8.80
N SER A 151 1.01 -8.22 9.47
CA SER A 151 1.76 -9.40 9.00
C SER A 151 0.85 -10.46 8.33
N PHE A 152 -0.33 -10.09 7.82
CA PHE A 152 -1.27 -11.05 7.23
C PHE A 152 -0.67 -11.79 6.03
N LEU A 153 0.14 -11.09 5.25
CA LEU A 153 0.81 -11.67 4.09
C LEU A 153 1.76 -12.81 4.50
N GLU A 154 2.60 -12.57 5.50
CA GLU A 154 3.53 -13.56 6.03
C GLU A 154 2.80 -14.73 6.69
N THR A 155 1.73 -14.44 7.42
CA THR A 155 0.90 -15.47 8.06
C THR A 155 0.29 -16.40 7.01
N LEU A 156 -0.23 -15.87 5.91
CA LEU A 156 -0.74 -16.65 4.78
C LEU A 156 0.35 -17.37 3.99
N CYS A 157 1.57 -16.83 3.92
CA CYS A 157 2.70 -17.50 3.29
C CYS A 157 3.18 -18.71 4.09
N LYS A 158 3.03 -18.69 5.41
CA LYS A 158 3.59 -19.69 6.32
C LYS A 158 3.14 -21.12 5.99
N GLY A 159 4.11 -22.00 5.73
CA GLY A 159 3.86 -23.40 5.40
C GLY A 159 3.41 -23.67 3.94
N HIS A 160 3.12 -22.63 3.15
CA HIS A 160 2.69 -22.75 1.76
C HIS A 160 3.71 -22.18 0.76
N ILE A 161 4.32 -21.04 1.08
CA ILE A 161 5.36 -20.41 0.28
C ILE A 161 6.46 -19.87 1.19
N GLU A 162 7.64 -20.46 1.11
CA GLU A 162 8.77 -20.11 1.95
C GLU A 162 9.78 -19.25 1.17
N ILE A 163 10.27 -18.20 1.83
CA ILE A 163 11.30 -17.32 1.26
C ILE A 163 12.53 -18.13 0.90
N GLY A 164 13.06 -17.94 -0.31
CA GLY A 164 14.25 -18.60 -0.82
C GLY A 164 14.02 -19.98 -1.46
N LYS A 165 12.82 -20.57 -1.30
CA LYS A 165 12.48 -21.85 -1.96
C LYS A 165 11.98 -21.64 -3.38
N TYR A 166 12.29 -22.62 -4.25
CA TYR A 166 11.76 -22.70 -5.61
C TYR A 166 10.46 -23.51 -5.65
N TYR A 167 9.52 -23.03 -6.44
CA TYR A 167 8.22 -23.64 -6.69
C TYR A 167 7.99 -23.80 -8.18
N ASP A 168 7.50 -24.96 -8.60
CA ASP A 168 7.09 -25.18 -9.98
C ASP A 168 5.90 -24.30 -10.34
N ILE A 169 5.96 -23.68 -11.52
CA ILE A 169 4.86 -22.90 -12.06
C ILE A 169 3.97 -23.85 -12.87
N PRO A 170 2.65 -23.93 -12.59
CA PRO A 170 1.75 -24.82 -13.31
C PRO A 170 1.84 -24.61 -14.84
N ASP A 171 1.88 -25.72 -15.57
CA ASP A 171 1.95 -25.77 -17.04
C ASP A 171 3.16 -25.02 -17.65
N SER A 172 4.27 -24.95 -16.91
CA SER A 172 5.48 -24.24 -17.32
C SER A 172 6.74 -25.00 -16.89
N PRO A 173 7.81 -25.02 -17.70
CA PRO A 173 9.09 -25.58 -17.30
C PRO A 173 9.88 -24.66 -16.36
N ARG A 174 9.32 -23.53 -15.94
CA ARG A 174 9.96 -22.51 -15.13
C ARG A 174 9.65 -22.70 -13.66
N VAL A 175 10.50 -22.11 -12.84
CA VAL A 175 10.30 -22.03 -11.39
C VAL A 175 10.12 -20.60 -10.94
N PHE A 176 9.42 -20.46 -9.83
CA PHE A 176 9.21 -19.21 -9.10
C PHE A 176 9.92 -19.29 -7.76
N ARG A 177 10.53 -18.20 -7.33
CA ARG A 177 11.10 -18.05 -5.99
C ARG A 177 10.66 -16.71 -5.39
N LEU A 178 10.15 -16.75 -4.17
CA LEU A 178 9.92 -15.54 -3.36
C LEU A 178 11.21 -15.25 -2.58
N ASN A 179 11.86 -14.12 -2.85
CA ASN A 179 13.15 -13.78 -2.25
C ASN A 179 12.99 -13.09 -0.90
N GLN A 180 12.02 -12.18 -0.78
CA GLN A 180 11.82 -11.38 0.42
C GLN A 180 10.45 -10.69 0.44
N ILE A 181 10.02 -10.30 1.65
CA ILE A 181 8.89 -9.42 1.92
C ILE A 181 9.44 -8.25 2.74
N LYS A 182 9.21 -7.02 2.30
CA LYS A 182 9.67 -5.79 2.96
C LYS A 182 8.48 -4.91 3.32
N HIS A 183 8.41 -4.42 4.55
CA HIS A 183 7.40 -3.47 5.01
C HIS A 183 7.99 -2.07 5.06
N ILE A 184 7.63 -1.24 4.09
CA ILE A 184 8.26 0.05 3.88
C ILE A 184 7.85 1.09 4.94
N HIS A 185 6.69 0.90 5.57
CA HIS A 185 6.16 1.76 6.62
C HIS A 185 6.27 1.14 8.02
N GLY A 186 7.13 0.12 8.17
CA GLY A 186 7.29 -0.61 9.42
C GLY A 186 6.20 -1.68 9.66
N ARG A 187 6.27 -2.35 10.79
CA ARG A 187 5.40 -3.47 11.17
C ARG A 187 4.95 -3.37 12.62
N LEU A 188 3.72 -3.83 12.89
CA LEU A 188 3.16 -3.89 14.25
C LEU A 188 4.03 -4.76 15.18
N THR A 189 4.54 -5.88 14.71
CA THR A 189 5.41 -6.80 15.48
C THR A 189 6.72 -6.16 15.91
N GLU A 190 7.20 -5.16 15.21
CA GLU A 190 8.43 -4.42 15.50
C GLU A 190 8.15 -3.15 16.30
N LYS A 191 6.88 -2.82 16.56
CA LYS A 191 6.42 -1.58 17.19
C LYS A 191 6.98 -0.30 16.55
N SER A 192 7.28 -0.40 15.25
CA SER A 192 7.91 0.66 14.46
C SER A 192 7.06 0.96 13.23
N ILE A 193 5.85 1.51 13.43
CA ILE A 193 5.04 1.98 12.31
C ILE A 193 5.34 3.45 12.03
N LEU A 194 5.36 3.82 10.76
CA LEU A 194 5.54 5.19 10.29
C LEU A 194 4.21 5.69 9.73
N LEU A 195 3.47 6.41 10.55
CA LEU A 195 2.28 7.15 10.16
C LEU A 195 2.68 8.57 9.79
N GLY A 196 2.55 9.00 8.55
CA GLY A 196 2.96 10.35 8.20
C GLY A 196 2.94 10.64 6.72
N VAL A 197 3.59 11.73 6.36
CA VAL A 197 3.65 12.24 4.99
C VAL A 197 4.97 11.85 4.30
N ASP A 198 5.03 12.08 2.99
CA ASP A 198 6.21 11.74 2.18
C ASP A 198 7.32 12.80 2.29
N ASN A 199 6.93 14.06 2.42
CA ASN A 199 7.88 15.18 2.47
C ASN A 199 7.27 16.41 3.19
N GLU A 200 8.13 17.43 3.44
CA GLU A 200 7.76 18.65 4.15
C GLU A 200 6.70 19.51 3.45
N GLU A 201 6.57 19.43 2.12
CA GLU A 201 5.56 20.21 1.38
C GLU A 201 4.13 19.80 1.76
N GLN A 202 3.95 18.57 2.26
CA GLN A 202 2.68 18.04 2.72
C GLN A 202 2.34 18.43 4.17
N ILE A 203 3.21 19.18 4.86
CA ILE A 203 2.95 19.79 6.18
C ILE A 203 2.48 21.22 5.93
N SER A 204 1.22 21.55 6.29
CA SER A 204 0.63 22.85 5.97
C SER A 204 1.15 24.02 6.82
N ASN A 205 1.69 23.74 8.01
CA ASN A 205 2.28 24.77 8.88
C ASN A 205 3.72 25.06 8.47
N GLU A 206 4.04 26.28 8.08
CA GLU A 206 5.37 26.70 7.63
C GLU A 206 6.44 26.60 8.72
N ASP A 207 6.11 26.92 9.98
CA ASP A 207 7.05 26.81 11.09
C ASP A 207 7.36 25.33 11.38
N PHE A 208 6.40 24.43 11.23
CA PHE A 208 6.59 23.00 11.42
C PHE A 208 7.44 22.37 10.31
N ARG A 209 7.44 22.94 9.10
CA ARG A 209 8.35 22.50 8.02
C ARG A 209 9.82 22.75 8.32
N LEU A 210 10.13 23.59 9.30
CA LEU A 210 11.49 23.93 9.72
C LEU A 210 11.84 23.32 11.07
N ASP A 211 10.93 22.60 11.70
CA ASP A 211 11.11 22.02 13.03
C ASP A 211 11.54 20.55 12.94
N GLU A 212 12.75 20.26 13.36
CA GLU A 212 13.36 18.93 13.27
C GLU A 212 12.53 17.84 13.99
N ASP A 213 11.97 18.14 15.18
CA ASP A 213 11.19 17.14 15.95
C ASP A 213 9.87 16.78 15.21
N ILE A 214 9.26 17.76 14.53
CA ILE A 214 8.07 17.52 13.71
C ILE A 214 8.44 16.72 12.46
N LEU A 215 9.49 17.13 11.76
CA LEU A 215 9.95 16.45 10.56
C LEU A 215 10.33 14.98 10.82
N ASP A 216 10.99 14.74 11.95
CA ASP A 216 11.45 13.40 12.34
C ASP A 216 10.30 12.41 12.61
N VAL A 217 9.16 12.90 13.09
CA VAL A 217 7.99 12.04 13.36
C VAL A 217 6.98 12.00 12.22
N MET A 218 6.90 13.07 11.42
CA MET A 218 5.88 13.20 10.39
C MET A 218 6.33 12.71 9.01
N ILE A 219 7.63 12.75 8.68
CA ILE A 219 8.15 12.38 7.36
C ILE A 219 8.64 10.93 7.40
N LYS A 220 7.92 10.04 6.70
CA LYS A 220 8.19 8.59 6.70
C LYS A 220 9.65 8.24 6.32
N PRO A 221 10.26 8.78 5.23
CA PRO A 221 11.66 8.50 4.93
C PRO A 221 12.63 8.93 6.05
N ARG A 222 12.41 10.09 6.69
CA ARG A 222 13.22 10.52 7.84
C ARG A 222 13.07 9.58 9.04
N GLY A 223 11.84 9.13 9.30
CA GLY A 223 11.58 8.17 10.37
C GLY A 223 12.39 6.88 10.17
N ASN A 224 12.44 6.35 8.95
CA ASN A 224 13.28 5.19 8.62
C ASN A 224 14.79 5.47 8.83
N GLU A 225 15.27 6.62 8.39
CA GLU A 225 16.67 7.02 8.59
C GLU A 225 17.02 7.14 10.06
N ASN A 226 16.17 7.77 10.87
CA ASN A 226 16.39 8.01 12.30
C ASN A 226 16.47 6.71 13.13
N ILE A 227 15.73 5.67 12.74
CA ILE A 227 15.86 4.35 13.38
C ILE A 227 17.00 3.50 12.79
N GLY A 228 17.80 4.06 11.87
CA GLY A 228 18.91 3.38 11.22
C GLY A 228 18.49 2.29 10.24
N SER A 229 17.27 2.35 9.73
CA SER A 229 16.74 1.40 8.75
C SER A 229 17.30 1.67 7.36
N LEU A 230 17.65 0.62 6.64
CA LEU A 230 18.02 0.68 5.22
C LEU A 230 16.83 0.34 4.30
N ILE A 231 15.63 0.22 4.84
CA ILE A 231 14.44 -0.26 4.14
C ILE A 231 14.13 0.56 2.88
N ASP A 232 14.28 1.88 2.95
CA ASP A 232 13.99 2.78 1.84
C ASP A 232 14.93 2.50 0.67
N ARG A 233 16.23 2.34 0.93
CA ARG A 233 17.24 2.01 -0.08
C ARG A 233 16.98 0.62 -0.67
N GLU A 234 16.73 -0.36 0.18
CA GLU A 234 16.44 -1.73 -0.26
C GLU A 234 15.19 -1.80 -1.13
N CYS A 235 14.12 -1.07 -0.78
CA CYS A 235 12.91 -1.00 -1.58
C CYS A 235 13.13 -0.25 -2.90
N GLN A 236 13.90 0.84 -2.90
CA GLN A 236 14.26 1.55 -4.13
C GLN A 236 15.09 0.66 -5.08
N ASP A 237 16.02 -0.13 -4.55
CA ASP A 237 16.83 -1.06 -5.36
C ASP A 237 15.93 -2.14 -6.00
N LEU A 238 14.95 -2.68 -5.25
CA LEU A 238 13.96 -3.61 -5.81
C LEU A 238 13.13 -2.97 -6.93
N MET A 239 12.72 -1.72 -6.78
CA MET A 239 11.97 -0.98 -7.82
C MET A 239 12.83 -0.76 -9.08
N LYS A 240 14.11 -0.41 -8.90
CA LYS A 240 15.07 -0.20 -10.00
C LYS A 240 15.39 -1.47 -10.77
N GLU A 241 15.37 -2.63 -10.11
CA GLU A 241 15.71 -3.92 -10.73
C GLU A 241 14.50 -4.65 -11.32
N ALA A 242 13.28 -4.22 -11.03
CA ALA A 242 12.07 -4.90 -11.47
C ALA A 242 11.93 -4.91 -13.01
N ASP A 243 11.55 -6.06 -13.55
CA ASP A 243 11.13 -6.24 -14.95
C ASP A 243 9.61 -6.18 -15.09
N VAL A 244 8.91 -6.63 -14.04
CA VAL A 244 7.45 -6.58 -13.93
C VAL A 244 7.08 -6.08 -12.54
N ILE A 245 6.15 -5.13 -12.48
CA ILE A 245 5.61 -4.59 -11.24
C ILE A 245 4.11 -4.90 -11.17
N TYR A 246 3.71 -5.60 -10.11
CA TYR A 246 2.31 -5.84 -9.77
C TYR A 246 1.91 -4.90 -8.63
N ILE A 247 0.85 -4.12 -8.83
CA ILE A 247 0.31 -3.22 -7.80
C ILE A 247 -1.08 -3.74 -7.41
N PHE A 248 -1.28 -4.06 -6.15
CA PHE A 248 -2.54 -4.57 -5.62
C PHE A 248 -2.93 -3.85 -4.33
N GLY A 249 -4.17 -3.38 -4.25
CA GLY A 249 -4.73 -2.83 -3.02
C GLY A 249 -4.15 -1.49 -2.58
N SER A 250 -3.37 -0.81 -3.43
CA SER A 250 -2.88 0.55 -3.17
C SER A 250 -3.83 1.58 -3.77
N SER A 251 -4.04 2.67 -3.02
CA SER A 251 -4.76 3.86 -3.48
C SER A 251 -3.92 4.74 -4.41
N LEU A 252 -2.62 4.46 -4.54
CA LEU A 252 -1.63 5.32 -5.20
C LEU A 252 -1.58 6.72 -4.55
N GLY A 253 -1.59 6.76 -3.22
CA GLY A 253 -1.66 7.98 -2.42
C GLY A 253 -0.45 8.90 -2.63
N GLU A 254 -0.67 10.21 -2.41
CA GLU A 254 0.39 11.22 -2.52
C GLU A 254 1.42 11.11 -1.39
N THR A 255 1.04 10.54 -0.25
CA THR A 255 1.93 10.27 0.88
C THR A 255 2.95 9.14 0.63
N ASP A 256 2.90 8.55 -0.57
CA ASP A 256 3.83 7.54 -1.08
C ASP A 256 4.51 7.98 -2.39
N LYS A 257 4.54 9.27 -2.70
CA LYS A 257 5.01 9.85 -3.96
C LYS A 257 6.47 9.50 -4.27
N THR A 258 7.31 9.42 -3.26
CA THR A 258 8.73 9.00 -3.41
C THR A 258 8.82 7.63 -4.10
N TRP A 259 7.94 6.68 -3.74
CA TRP A 259 7.95 5.33 -4.33
C TRP A 259 7.40 5.33 -5.74
N TRP A 260 6.37 6.09 -6.01
CA TRP A 260 5.83 6.25 -7.38
C TRP A 260 6.84 6.91 -8.29
N THR A 261 7.67 7.82 -7.79
CA THR A 261 8.76 8.45 -8.53
C THR A 261 9.85 7.45 -8.89
N ALA A 262 10.26 6.58 -7.98
CA ALA A 262 11.23 5.51 -8.25
C ALA A 262 10.73 4.53 -9.32
N ILE A 263 9.45 4.17 -9.28
CA ILE A 263 8.81 3.33 -10.31
C ILE A 263 8.75 4.06 -11.65
N LYS A 264 8.42 5.37 -11.67
CA LYS A 264 8.46 6.20 -12.88
C LYS A 264 9.82 6.17 -13.55
N GLU A 265 10.88 6.38 -12.78
CA GLU A 265 12.25 6.37 -13.31
C GLU A 265 12.58 5.02 -13.98
N ARG A 266 12.27 3.92 -13.31
CA ARG A 266 12.46 2.57 -13.88
C ARG A 266 11.62 2.37 -15.14
N PHE A 267 10.34 2.75 -15.12
CA PHE A 267 9.40 2.59 -16.22
C PHE A 267 9.80 3.41 -17.46
N SER A 268 10.30 4.63 -17.26
CA SER A 268 10.71 5.53 -18.35
C SER A 268 11.99 5.07 -19.02
N ASN A 269 12.91 4.45 -18.28
CA ASN A 269 14.25 4.09 -18.74
C ASN A 269 14.39 2.62 -19.18
N SER A 270 13.29 1.84 -19.16
CA SER A 270 13.33 0.40 -19.45
C SER A 270 12.01 -0.11 -20.04
N GLN A 271 11.96 -1.41 -20.35
CA GLN A 271 10.78 -2.08 -20.87
C GLN A 271 9.93 -2.75 -19.75
N VAL A 272 9.94 -2.18 -18.56
CA VAL A 272 9.12 -2.63 -17.43
C VAL A 272 7.64 -2.69 -17.79
N ILE A 273 6.97 -3.72 -17.30
CA ILE A 273 5.52 -3.91 -17.41
C ILE A 273 4.90 -3.65 -16.05
N ILE A 274 3.81 -2.90 -16.01
CA ILE A 274 3.02 -2.68 -14.80
C ILE A 274 1.65 -3.33 -14.97
N LEU A 275 1.27 -4.16 -13.97
CA LEU A 275 -0.06 -4.71 -13.82
C LEU A 275 -0.71 -4.10 -12.58
N TYR A 276 -1.75 -3.31 -12.77
CA TYR A 276 -2.47 -2.67 -11.68
C TYR A 276 -3.83 -3.35 -11.48
N PHE A 277 -4.01 -3.92 -10.29
CA PHE A 277 -5.21 -4.62 -9.87
C PHE A 277 -6.10 -3.69 -9.06
N VAL A 278 -7.30 -3.46 -9.58
CA VAL A 278 -8.28 -2.55 -8.98
C VAL A 278 -9.53 -3.32 -8.58
N HIS A 279 -10.01 -3.08 -7.37
CA HIS A 279 -11.28 -3.59 -6.89
C HIS A 279 -12.28 -2.43 -6.76
N ASN A 280 -13.42 -2.56 -7.44
CA ASN A 280 -14.53 -1.61 -7.35
C ASN A 280 -15.85 -2.34 -7.20
N LYS A 281 -16.40 -2.35 -5.99
CA LYS A 281 -17.69 -3.03 -5.67
C LYS A 281 -18.89 -2.42 -6.45
N ASN A 282 -18.76 -1.18 -6.91
CA ASN A 282 -19.82 -0.46 -7.65
C ASN A 282 -19.70 -0.62 -9.17
N ALA A 283 -18.68 -1.31 -9.66
CA ALA A 283 -18.56 -1.60 -11.09
C ALA A 283 -19.67 -2.58 -11.50
N ILE A 284 -20.77 -2.03 -12.02
CA ILE A 284 -21.85 -2.81 -12.63
C ILE A 284 -21.26 -3.46 -13.87
N SER A 285 -21.42 -4.77 -14.01
CA SER A 285 -20.79 -5.58 -15.06
C SER A 285 -21.44 -5.40 -16.43
N THR A 286 -21.41 -4.19 -16.98
CA THR A 286 -21.60 -3.99 -18.42
C THR A 286 -20.23 -3.71 -19.05
N LEU A 287 -20.01 -4.18 -20.28
CA LEU A 287 -18.75 -3.96 -21.00
C LEU A 287 -18.34 -2.48 -21.04
N SER A 288 -19.31 -1.60 -21.22
CA SER A 288 -19.09 -0.14 -21.27
C SER A 288 -18.60 0.42 -19.94
N THR A 289 -19.20 0.02 -18.81
CA THR A 289 -18.80 0.45 -17.48
C THR A 289 -17.45 -0.13 -17.10
N GLU A 290 -17.18 -1.40 -17.38
CA GLU A 290 -15.88 -2.01 -17.14
C GLU A 290 -14.74 -1.28 -17.86
N MET A 291 -14.93 -0.97 -19.15
CA MET A 291 -13.94 -0.24 -19.95
C MET A 291 -13.74 1.20 -19.44
N SER A 292 -14.79 1.85 -18.95
CA SER A 292 -14.68 3.18 -18.34
C SER A 292 -13.85 3.14 -17.07
N PHE A 293 -14.11 2.17 -16.18
CA PHE A 293 -13.32 1.99 -14.95
C PHE A 293 -11.86 1.65 -15.22
N LYS A 294 -11.59 0.75 -16.17
CA LYS A 294 -10.20 0.43 -16.57
C LYS A 294 -9.46 1.66 -17.11
N ARG A 295 -10.13 2.52 -17.87
CA ARG A 295 -9.53 3.79 -18.34
C ARG A 295 -9.26 4.74 -17.20
N SER A 296 -10.22 4.92 -16.29
CA SER A 296 -10.05 5.76 -15.10
C SER A 296 -8.89 5.28 -14.22
N ALA A 297 -8.83 3.98 -13.94
CA ALA A 297 -7.74 3.38 -13.16
C ALA A 297 -6.37 3.55 -13.84
N ARG A 298 -6.32 3.41 -15.17
CA ARG A 298 -5.09 3.67 -15.94
C ARG A 298 -4.65 5.13 -15.83
N GLN A 299 -5.58 6.07 -15.95
CA GLN A 299 -5.30 7.51 -15.80
C GLN A 299 -4.83 7.85 -14.38
N GLN A 300 -5.43 7.23 -13.36
CA GLN A 300 -5.00 7.39 -11.98
C GLN A 300 -3.55 6.93 -11.80
N LEU A 301 -3.19 5.75 -12.32
CA LEU A 301 -1.81 5.25 -12.26
C LEU A 301 -0.85 6.16 -13.03
N ILE A 302 -1.22 6.62 -14.23
CA ILE A 302 -0.41 7.52 -15.04
C ILE A 302 -0.15 8.85 -14.30
N ARG A 303 -1.15 9.42 -13.63
CA ARG A 303 -0.98 10.62 -12.80
C ARG A 303 -0.08 10.37 -11.59
N ALA A 304 -0.32 9.29 -10.85
CA ALA A 304 0.51 8.95 -9.70
C ALA A 304 1.99 8.78 -10.08
N LEU A 305 2.25 8.23 -11.27
CA LEU A 305 3.59 8.10 -11.82
C LEU A 305 4.09 9.39 -12.51
N GLY A 306 3.27 10.45 -12.65
CA GLY A 306 3.65 11.67 -13.37
C GLY A 306 4.08 11.41 -14.83
N LEU A 307 3.33 10.55 -15.54
CA LEU A 307 3.60 10.12 -16.92
C LEU A 307 2.61 10.74 -17.93
N GLU A 308 1.91 11.82 -17.54
CA GLU A 308 0.94 12.47 -18.41
C GLU A 308 1.57 12.98 -19.72
N GLY A 309 0.79 12.99 -20.79
CA GLY A 309 1.19 13.50 -22.10
C GLY A 309 1.72 12.45 -23.08
N ASN A 310 2.09 11.26 -22.61
CA ASN A 310 2.66 10.19 -23.45
C ASN A 310 1.86 8.88 -23.37
N GLU A 311 0.56 8.95 -23.14
CA GLU A 311 -0.30 7.77 -22.86
C GLU A 311 -0.27 6.69 -23.95
N ALA A 312 -0.07 7.09 -25.21
CA ALA A 312 0.02 6.17 -26.34
C ALA A 312 1.22 5.21 -26.23
N ASP A 313 2.36 5.71 -25.70
CA ASP A 313 3.61 4.95 -25.59
C ASP A 313 3.57 3.89 -24.50
N TYR A 314 2.60 3.99 -23.57
CA TYR A 314 2.50 3.11 -22.41
C TYR A 314 1.43 2.03 -22.53
N ARG A 315 0.65 2.05 -23.63
CA ARG A 315 -0.55 1.22 -23.80
C ARG A 315 -0.27 -0.27 -23.66
N ASP A 316 0.85 -0.72 -24.19
CA ASP A 316 1.26 -2.14 -24.21
C ASP A 316 2.12 -2.55 -23.02
N ARG A 317 2.35 -1.64 -22.08
CA ARG A 317 3.15 -1.89 -20.86
C ARG A 317 2.39 -1.70 -19.56
N ILE A 318 1.20 -1.09 -19.60
CA ILE A 318 0.32 -0.93 -18.44
C ILE A 318 -0.94 -1.75 -18.67
N PHE A 319 -1.16 -2.73 -17.82
CA PHE A 319 -2.34 -3.59 -17.83
C PHE A 319 -3.19 -3.32 -16.58
N ILE A 320 -4.52 -3.23 -16.77
CA ILE A 320 -5.46 -3.00 -15.68
C ILE A 320 -6.35 -4.22 -15.52
N ALA A 321 -6.29 -4.86 -14.36
CA ALA A 321 -7.14 -5.96 -13.97
C ALA A 321 -8.20 -5.46 -12.97
N LEU A 322 -9.47 -5.55 -13.33
CA LEU A 322 -10.59 -5.04 -12.55
C LEU A 322 -11.39 -6.21 -11.94
N ASN A 323 -11.65 -6.14 -10.64
CA ASN A 323 -12.49 -7.09 -9.89
C ASN A 323 -12.10 -8.57 -10.10
N THR A 324 -10.80 -8.83 -10.19
CA THR A 324 -10.32 -10.19 -10.39
C THR A 324 -10.30 -10.98 -9.07
N ALA A 325 -10.26 -12.30 -9.18
CA ALA A 325 -10.10 -13.19 -8.04
C ALA A 325 -8.63 -13.33 -7.57
N MET A 326 -7.73 -12.42 -7.95
CA MET A 326 -6.38 -12.42 -7.45
C MET A 326 -6.37 -12.17 -5.94
N PHE A 327 -5.62 -12.97 -5.22
CA PHE A 327 -5.53 -13.02 -3.76
C PHE A 327 -6.82 -13.47 -3.04
N PRO A 328 -6.68 -14.08 -1.87
CA PRO A 328 -7.81 -14.62 -1.13
C PRO A 328 -8.80 -13.54 -0.69
N GLU A 329 -10.03 -13.95 -0.50
CA GLU A 329 -11.14 -13.12 -0.02
C GLU A 329 -11.55 -13.56 1.39
N GLU A 330 -12.35 -12.71 2.02
CA GLU A 330 -13.08 -13.05 3.23
C GLU A 330 -13.85 -14.37 3.03
N LYS A 331 -13.80 -15.23 4.02
CA LYS A 331 -14.60 -16.47 4.02
C LYS A 331 -16.06 -16.11 4.30
N LYS A 332 -16.93 -16.40 3.33
CA LYS A 332 -18.37 -16.24 3.48
C LYS A 332 -18.96 -17.26 4.46
#